data_d667abfdca601eac7375d069110032b6
#
_entry.id   d667abfdca601eac7375d069110032b6
#
_cell.length_a   1.000
_cell.length_b   1.000
_cell.length_c   1.000
_cell.angle_alpha   90.00
_cell.angle_beta   90.00
_cell.angle_gamma   90.00
#
_symmetry.space_group_name_H-M   'P 1'
#
loop_
_entity.id
_entity.type
_entity.pdbx_description
1 polymer ?
#
loop_
_entity_poly.entity_id
_entity_poly.type
_entity_poly.pdbx_seq_one_letter_code
_entity_poly.pdbx_strand_id
1 'polypeptide(L)'
;MQIGSKRMRLVVTGATIAWLIGVALVAGGTGMSIRAAAASATASNKKVGWGAVQPARCDRPGFAQAGAQAAAQTGAPQGHQMSEEAFKNVQVLKGIPVDEFMGTMGLFSAALSMCCLECHAPDYTADTPRKVTTRRMIEMVNTINRTNFSGRKVVSCWTCHRQMDRPAVTPPLDVVYGEPTYWAPDDLFQQAKGAPAPNQVLDKYIQAVGGAERLARLTSFVGKGTASLFGGGFKSPVEVYVKAPNQRTTIIHQELGDKTMTFDGRAGWLASAVTPVPVLDLTGGELDGARLDAELSIPGRLKQVLGQWRANLPSSIAGRDVNVLQGTAAGGNHATLYFDVESGLLTRVVRYANSAMGRVPTQIDFGDYREVAGVKVPFRWSFAWVSGRDVIELSEVQPNVAIAATRFAKPAPAIPR
;
A
#
# COMPACT_ATOMS: atom_id res chain seq x y z
N MET A 1 64.46 1.90 -10.47
CA MET A 1 64.17 1.88 -11.91
C MET A 1 62.87 2.68 -12.10
N GLN A 2 63.04 3.97 -12.48
CA GLN A 2 61.92 4.92 -12.65
C GLN A 2 61.35 4.76 -14.04
N ILE A 3 60.01 4.65 -14.17
CA ILE A 3 59.32 4.78 -15.44
C ILE A 3 58.25 5.85 -15.30
N GLY A 4 58.45 6.93 -16.07
CA GLY A 4 57.71 8.16 -16.01
C GLY A 4 56.29 8.07 -16.59
N SER A 5 55.39 8.85 -16.00
CA SER A 5 54.02 9.09 -16.47
C SER A 5 53.97 10.14 -17.57
N LYS A 6 53.58 9.78 -18.77
CA LYS A 6 53.22 10.74 -19.84
C LYS A 6 51.74 11.12 -19.69
N ARG A 7 51.50 12.39 -19.37
CA ARG A 7 50.17 13.01 -19.44
C ARG A 7 49.80 13.26 -20.90
N MET A 8 48.75 12.66 -21.35
CA MET A 8 48.12 12.90 -22.65
C MET A 8 47.06 14.00 -22.47
N ARG A 9 47.31 15.16 -23.04
CA ARG A 9 46.34 16.27 -23.14
C ARG A 9 45.42 16.02 -24.34
N LEU A 10 44.13 15.82 -24.07
CA LEU A 10 43.10 15.76 -25.12
C LEU A 10 42.65 17.19 -25.43
N VAL A 11 42.87 17.64 -26.64
CA VAL A 11 42.35 18.91 -27.17
C VAL A 11 40.98 18.60 -27.79
N VAL A 12 39.93 19.14 -27.22
CA VAL A 12 38.59 19.09 -27.80
C VAL A 12 38.37 20.36 -28.63
N THR A 13 38.40 20.21 -29.93
CA THR A 13 37.98 21.27 -30.87
C THR A 13 36.47 21.23 -31.03
N GLY A 14 35.79 22.27 -30.60
CA GLY A 14 34.36 22.43 -30.76
C GLY A 14 34.00 22.73 -32.23
N ALA A 15 33.07 21.98 -32.76
CA ALA A 15 32.38 22.30 -34.01
C ALA A 15 30.98 22.83 -33.70
N THR A 16 30.80 24.15 -33.84
CA THR A 16 29.50 24.80 -33.79
C THR A 16 28.80 24.65 -35.15
N ILE A 17 27.71 23.93 -35.19
CA ILE A 17 26.81 23.88 -36.35
C ILE A 17 25.75 24.95 -36.16
N ALA A 18 25.85 26.02 -36.93
CA ALA A 18 24.83 27.06 -37.03
C ALA A 18 23.75 26.63 -38.03
N TRP A 19 22.51 26.53 -37.60
CA TRP A 19 21.35 26.44 -38.50
C TRP A 19 20.87 27.85 -38.88
N LEU A 20 21.08 28.24 -40.14
CA LEU A 20 20.48 29.42 -40.72
C LEU A 20 19.05 29.15 -41.19
N ILE A 21 18.07 29.76 -40.49
CA ILE A 21 16.69 29.82 -40.97
C ILE A 21 16.57 31.06 -41.85
N GLY A 22 16.39 30.82 -43.15
CA GLY A 22 16.12 31.90 -44.12
C GLY A 22 14.67 32.38 -44.02
N VAL A 23 14.46 33.63 -43.65
CA VAL A 23 13.15 34.31 -43.75
C VAL A 23 13.10 35.04 -45.08
N ALA A 24 12.20 34.65 -45.97
CA ALA A 24 11.87 35.37 -47.18
C ALA A 24 10.88 36.51 -46.86
N LEU A 25 11.29 37.74 -47.06
CA LEU A 25 10.43 38.95 -47.04
C LEU A 25 9.66 39.04 -48.36
N VAL A 26 8.35 38.98 -48.32
CA VAL A 26 7.47 39.47 -49.38
C VAL A 26 6.78 40.73 -48.86
N ALA A 27 7.13 41.87 -49.49
CA ALA A 27 6.48 43.13 -49.24
C ALA A 27 5.21 43.24 -50.09
N GLY A 28 4.08 43.53 -49.49
CA GLY A 28 2.84 43.89 -50.17
C GLY A 28 1.88 44.52 -49.18
N GLY A 29 1.76 45.83 -49.23
CA GLY A 29 0.99 46.63 -48.30
C GLY A 29 -0.53 46.50 -48.46
N THR A 30 -1.25 46.70 -47.42
CA THR A 30 -2.47 47.52 -47.28
C THR A 30 -2.76 47.64 -45.79
N GLY A 31 -2.95 48.86 -45.31
CA GLY A 31 -3.14 49.21 -43.93
C GLY A 31 -4.46 48.71 -43.34
N MET A 32 -4.34 48.13 -42.15
CA MET A 32 -5.46 47.96 -41.25
C MET A 32 -4.94 48.08 -39.82
N SER A 33 -5.33 49.17 -39.15
CA SER A 33 -4.97 49.43 -37.76
C SER A 33 -5.67 48.44 -36.84
N ILE A 34 -4.88 47.58 -36.21
CA ILE A 34 -5.37 46.72 -35.14
C ILE A 34 -5.08 47.43 -33.81
N ARG A 35 -6.17 47.89 -33.14
CA ARG A 35 -6.10 48.33 -31.76
C ARG A 35 -5.75 47.11 -30.90
N ALA A 36 -4.60 47.14 -30.25
CA ALA A 36 -4.24 46.19 -29.21
C ALA A 36 -5.13 46.42 -27.98
N ALA A 37 -6.11 45.54 -27.77
CA ALA A 37 -6.78 45.41 -26.51
C ALA A 37 -5.86 44.61 -25.56
N ALA A 38 -5.27 45.27 -24.58
CA ALA A 38 -4.56 44.62 -23.51
C ALA A 38 -5.61 43.89 -22.62
N ALA A 39 -5.83 42.63 -22.89
CA ALA A 39 -6.51 41.75 -21.96
C ALA A 39 -5.50 41.30 -20.90
N SER A 40 -5.62 41.83 -19.68
CA SER A 40 -4.94 41.36 -18.51
C SER A 40 -5.45 39.91 -18.23
N ALA A 41 -4.72 38.94 -18.71
CA ALA A 41 -4.90 37.56 -18.30
C ALA A 41 -4.33 37.43 -16.89
N THR A 42 -5.21 37.52 -15.89
CA THR A 42 -4.93 36.96 -14.56
C THR A 42 -4.69 35.45 -14.74
N ALA A 43 -3.43 35.06 -14.70
CA ALA A 43 -3.03 33.67 -14.69
C ALA A 43 -3.59 33.04 -13.41
N SER A 44 -4.76 32.44 -13.53
CA SER A 44 -5.26 31.48 -12.56
C SER A 44 -4.30 30.30 -12.57
N ASN A 45 -3.46 30.25 -11.54
CA ASN A 45 -2.56 29.12 -11.28
C ASN A 45 -3.43 27.93 -10.85
N LYS A 46 -4.22 27.36 -11.77
CA LYS A 46 -4.74 26.02 -11.64
C LYS A 46 -3.54 25.10 -11.69
N LYS A 47 -3.05 24.68 -10.51
CA LYS A 47 -2.25 23.49 -10.39
C LYS A 47 -3.01 22.40 -11.15
N VAL A 48 -2.54 22.03 -12.31
CA VAL A 48 -2.96 20.81 -12.98
C VAL A 48 -2.45 19.70 -12.08
N GLY A 49 -3.29 19.32 -11.12
CA GLY A 49 -3.07 18.12 -10.35
C GLY A 49 -3.05 16.97 -11.36
N TRP A 50 -1.96 16.27 -11.43
CA TRP A 50 -1.87 14.99 -12.08
C TRP A 50 -3.07 14.17 -11.60
N GLY A 51 -3.99 13.91 -12.51
CA GLY A 51 -5.06 12.98 -12.25
C GLY A 51 -4.39 11.67 -11.89
N ALA A 52 -4.32 11.36 -10.60
CA ALA A 52 -3.98 10.03 -10.16
C ALA A 52 -4.88 9.12 -10.98
N VAL A 53 -4.29 8.25 -11.80
CA VAL A 53 -5.04 7.18 -12.45
C VAL A 53 -5.69 6.43 -11.30
N GLN A 54 -6.98 6.69 -11.08
CA GLN A 54 -7.70 6.07 -9.99
C GLN A 54 -7.73 4.58 -10.35
N PRO A 55 -7.37 3.67 -9.43
CA PRO A 55 -7.60 2.26 -9.65
C PRO A 55 -9.05 2.09 -10.04
N ALA A 56 -9.35 1.16 -10.93
CA ALA A 56 -10.68 0.95 -11.47
C ALA A 56 -11.72 1.08 -10.37
N ARG A 57 -12.63 2.05 -10.52
CA ARG A 57 -13.65 2.31 -9.50
C ARG A 57 -14.61 1.12 -9.48
N CYS A 58 -14.46 0.25 -8.48
CA CYS A 58 -15.39 -0.84 -8.23
C CYS A 58 -16.63 -0.35 -7.45
N ASP A 59 -17.01 0.91 -7.61
CA ASP A 59 -18.04 1.63 -6.89
C ASP A 59 -19.44 1.51 -7.52
N ARG A 60 -19.67 0.53 -8.42
CA ARG A 60 -21.03 0.27 -8.93
C ARG A 60 -21.87 -0.45 -7.87
N PRO A 61 -23.07 0.10 -7.51
CA PRO A 61 -24.02 -0.62 -6.67
C PRO A 61 -24.51 -1.86 -7.44
N GLY A 62 -24.16 -3.03 -6.98
CA GLY A 62 -24.48 -4.31 -7.61
C GLY A 62 -23.59 -5.47 -7.14
N PHE A 63 -22.57 -5.20 -6.35
CA PHE A 63 -21.64 -6.22 -5.83
C PHE A 63 -22.23 -7.11 -4.72
N ALA A 64 -23.42 -6.80 -4.21
CA ALA A 64 -23.97 -7.40 -2.99
C ALA A 64 -24.64 -8.77 -3.15
N GLN A 65 -24.73 -9.33 -4.36
CA GLN A 65 -25.50 -10.58 -4.58
C GLN A 65 -24.73 -11.72 -5.22
N ALA A 66 -23.42 -11.74 -5.19
CA ALA A 66 -22.66 -12.96 -5.47
C ALA A 66 -22.71 -13.85 -4.21
N GLY A 67 -23.75 -14.68 -4.15
CA GLY A 67 -24.12 -15.46 -3.00
C GLY A 67 -22.97 -16.23 -2.37
N ALA A 68 -22.74 -15.95 -1.09
CA ALA A 68 -22.02 -16.81 -0.18
C ALA A 68 -22.81 -18.11 0.02
N GLN A 69 -22.64 -19.06 -0.87
CA GLN A 69 -22.88 -20.47 -0.53
C GLN A 69 -21.59 -21.00 0.12
N ALA A 70 -21.23 -20.43 1.25
CA ALA A 70 -20.27 -21.06 2.15
C ALA A 70 -21.02 -22.20 2.88
N ALA A 71 -20.68 -23.41 2.57
CA ALA A 71 -21.08 -24.56 3.38
C ALA A 71 -20.60 -24.30 4.82
N ALA A 72 -21.53 -24.33 5.77
CA ALA A 72 -21.24 -24.29 7.18
C ALA A 72 -20.34 -25.51 7.53
N GLN A 73 -19.06 -25.30 7.71
CA GLN A 73 -18.13 -26.32 8.17
C GLN A 73 -18.10 -26.30 9.69
N THR A 74 -18.68 -27.31 10.28
CA THR A 74 -18.52 -27.68 11.69
C THR A 74 -17.16 -28.32 11.88
N GLY A 75 -16.32 -27.73 12.77
CA GLY A 75 -15.10 -28.34 13.28
C GLY A 75 -13.86 -28.08 12.43
N ALA A 76 -13.13 -27.01 12.74
CA ALA A 76 -11.87 -26.69 12.06
C ALA A 76 -10.72 -27.58 12.51
N PRO A 77 -9.94 -28.15 11.57
CA PRO A 77 -8.57 -28.58 11.83
C PRO A 77 -7.68 -27.36 12.11
N GLN A 78 -6.60 -27.52 12.85
CA GLN A 78 -5.64 -26.46 13.23
C GLN A 78 -4.75 -25.99 12.04
N GLY A 79 -5.27 -25.97 10.80
CA GLY A 79 -4.59 -25.52 9.60
C GLY A 79 -5.33 -24.35 8.95
N HIS A 80 -4.57 -23.46 8.26
CA HIS A 80 -5.18 -22.41 7.46
C HIS A 80 -5.94 -23.03 6.27
N GLN A 81 -7.14 -22.50 5.98
CA GLN A 81 -7.92 -22.94 4.82
C GLN A 81 -7.17 -22.65 3.52
N MET A 82 -7.10 -23.64 2.64
CA MET A 82 -6.40 -23.52 1.36
C MET A 82 -7.36 -23.07 0.25
N SER A 83 -6.81 -22.49 -0.80
CA SER A 83 -7.58 -21.89 -1.91
C SER A 83 -8.55 -22.86 -2.57
N GLU A 84 -8.14 -24.12 -2.81
CA GLU A 84 -8.97 -25.16 -3.43
C GLU A 84 -10.04 -25.74 -2.48
N GLU A 85 -9.89 -25.53 -1.17
CA GLU A 85 -10.89 -25.90 -0.18
C GLU A 85 -11.99 -24.84 -0.07
N ALA A 86 -11.59 -23.55 -0.17
CA ALA A 86 -12.50 -22.42 -0.05
C ALA A 86 -13.26 -22.14 -1.35
N PHE A 87 -12.62 -22.36 -2.50
CA PHE A 87 -13.15 -21.98 -3.80
C PHE A 87 -13.24 -23.14 -4.77
N LYS A 88 -14.30 -23.16 -5.56
CA LYS A 88 -14.45 -24.11 -6.67
C LYS A 88 -13.69 -23.61 -7.90
N ASN A 89 -13.33 -24.53 -8.78
CA ASN A 89 -12.66 -24.26 -10.07
C ASN A 89 -11.30 -23.53 -9.94
N VAL A 90 -10.58 -23.75 -8.83
CA VAL A 90 -9.18 -23.34 -8.71
C VAL A 90 -8.31 -24.32 -9.49
N GLN A 91 -7.57 -23.85 -10.52
CA GLN A 91 -6.76 -24.68 -11.40
C GLN A 91 -5.25 -24.44 -11.22
N VAL A 92 -4.80 -23.19 -11.29
CA VAL A 92 -3.37 -22.82 -11.32
C VAL A 92 -2.85 -22.16 -10.03
N LEU A 93 -3.71 -21.94 -9.05
CA LEU A 93 -3.40 -21.29 -7.77
C LEU A 93 -3.79 -22.17 -6.57
N LYS A 94 -3.54 -23.48 -6.68
CA LYS A 94 -3.75 -24.46 -5.61
C LYS A 94 -2.59 -24.44 -4.61
N GLY A 95 -2.86 -24.92 -3.39
CA GLY A 95 -1.82 -25.12 -2.37
C GLY A 95 -1.34 -23.81 -1.72
N ILE A 96 -2.13 -22.75 -1.77
CA ILE A 96 -1.84 -21.48 -1.10
C ILE A 96 -2.97 -21.12 -0.11
N PRO A 97 -2.66 -20.43 1.01
CA PRO A 97 -3.67 -19.95 1.94
C PRO A 97 -4.67 -19.00 1.27
N VAL A 98 -5.90 -18.94 1.79
CA VAL A 98 -6.97 -18.14 1.18
C VAL A 98 -6.65 -16.64 1.18
N ASP A 99 -6.00 -16.11 2.19
CA ASP A 99 -5.57 -14.72 2.23
C ASP A 99 -4.50 -14.40 1.17
N GLU A 100 -3.54 -15.30 0.93
CA GLU A 100 -2.57 -15.18 -0.16
C GLU A 100 -3.26 -15.27 -1.53
N PHE A 101 -4.26 -16.15 -1.68
CA PHE A 101 -5.09 -16.22 -2.89
C PHE A 101 -5.83 -14.91 -3.14
N MET A 102 -6.46 -14.33 -2.11
CA MET A 102 -7.16 -13.05 -2.23
C MET A 102 -6.20 -11.89 -2.52
N GLY A 103 -5.00 -11.89 -1.93
CA GLY A 103 -3.92 -10.95 -2.27
C GLY A 103 -3.48 -11.07 -3.74
N THR A 104 -3.45 -12.29 -4.28
CA THR A 104 -3.17 -12.53 -5.71
C THR A 104 -4.26 -11.94 -6.61
N MET A 105 -5.55 -12.08 -6.25
CA MET A 105 -6.66 -11.43 -6.97
C MET A 105 -6.52 -9.90 -6.93
N GLY A 106 -6.14 -9.33 -5.78
CA GLY A 106 -5.83 -7.91 -5.64
C GLY A 106 -4.68 -7.46 -6.56
N LEU A 107 -3.62 -8.26 -6.66
CA LEU A 107 -2.50 -7.97 -7.57
C LEU A 107 -2.94 -7.96 -9.05
N PHE A 108 -3.84 -8.86 -9.45
CA PHE A 108 -4.42 -8.82 -10.81
C PHE A 108 -5.24 -7.55 -11.02
N SER A 109 -6.10 -7.19 -10.08
CA SER A 109 -6.87 -5.96 -10.12
C SER A 109 -5.97 -4.73 -10.28
N ALA A 110 -4.91 -4.63 -9.49
CA ALA A 110 -3.95 -3.53 -9.59
C ALA A 110 -3.21 -3.52 -10.92
N ALA A 111 -2.73 -4.69 -11.38
CA ALA A 111 -1.93 -4.77 -12.59
C ALA A 111 -2.73 -4.46 -13.87
N LEU A 112 -4.00 -4.85 -13.90
CA LEU A 112 -4.87 -4.75 -15.07
C LEU A 112 -5.84 -3.55 -15.01
N SER A 113 -5.92 -2.87 -13.87
CA SER A 113 -6.94 -1.82 -13.60
C SER A 113 -8.38 -2.34 -13.80
N MET A 114 -8.65 -3.54 -13.30
CA MET A 114 -9.93 -4.23 -13.47
C MET A 114 -10.57 -4.58 -12.13
N CYS A 115 -11.90 -4.55 -12.09
CA CYS A 115 -12.71 -5.04 -10.98
C CYS A 115 -12.98 -6.54 -11.08
N CYS A 116 -13.43 -7.15 -9.97
CA CYS A 116 -13.70 -8.58 -9.89
C CYS A 116 -14.62 -9.08 -11.01
N LEU A 117 -15.75 -8.40 -11.25
CA LEU A 117 -16.76 -8.80 -12.25
C LEU A 117 -16.34 -8.54 -13.71
N GLU A 118 -15.21 -7.91 -13.94
CA GLU A 118 -14.67 -7.80 -15.30
C GLU A 118 -13.94 -9.09 -15.74
N CYS A 119 -13.45 -9.87 -14.76
CA CYS A 119 -12.84 -11.18 -14.98
C CYS A 119 -13.78 -12.34 -14.61
N HIS A 120 -14.60 -12.15 -13.57
CA HIS A 120 -15.54 -13.15 -13.07
C HIS A 120 -16.96 -12.83 -13.53
N ALA A 121 -17.75 -13.87 -13.85
CA ALA A 121 -19.20 -13.78 -13.93
C ALA A 121 -19.79 -13.73 -12.49
N PRO A 122 -21.09 -13.39 -12.29
CA PRO A 122 -21.75 -13.54 -11.00
C PRO A 122 -21.59 -14.92 -10.37
N ASP A 123 -21.59 -15.98 -11.18
CA ASP A 123 -21.09 -17.28 -10.78
C ASP A 123 -19.56 -17.29 -10.89
N TYR A 124 -18.87 -17.12 -9.77
CA TYR A 124 -17.41 -17.15 -9.68
C TYR A 124 -16.79 -18.49 -10.10
N THR A 125 -17.57 -19.57 -10.22
CA THR A 125 -17.09 -20.87 -10.68
C THR A 125 -17.02 -20.96 -12.21
N ALA A 126 -17.78 -20.13 -12.93
CA ALA A 126 -17.81 -20.13 -14.37
C ALA A 126 -16.46 -19.71 -15.00
N ASP A 127 -16.11 -20.31 -16.13
CA ASP A 127 -14.96 -19.92 -16.92
C ASP A 127 -15.34 -18.84 -17.91
N THR A 128 -14.88 -17.63 -17.64
CA THR A 128 -14.95 -16.52 -18.60
C THR A 128 -13.72 -16.53 -19.51
N PRO A 129 -13.78 -15.93 -20.71
CA PRO A 129 -12.61 -15.79 -21.58
C PRO A 129 -11.41 -15.12 -20.90
N ARG A 130 -11.65 -14.12 -20.04
CA ARG A 130 -10.61 -13.43 -19.27
C ARG A 130 -9.99 -14.33 -18.21
N LYS A 131 -10.77 -15.13 -17.47
CA LYS A 131 -10.24 -16.14 -16.54
C LYS A 131 -9.34 -17.14 -17.22
N VAL A 132 -9.76 -17.66 -18.37
CA VAL A 132 -8.97 -18.62 -19.17
C VAL A 132 -7.65 -17.96 -19.63
N THR A 133 -7.71 -16.73 -20.13
CA THR A 133 -6.51 -15.97 -20.53
C THR A 133 -5.59 -15.73 -19.35
N THR A 134 -6.13 -15.32 -18.20
CA THR A 134 -5.35 -15.05 -16.97
C THR A 134 -4.60 -16.30 -16.52
N ARG A 135 -5.20 -17.49 -16.56
CA ARG A 135 -4.51 -18.74 -16.23
C ARG A 135 -3.29 -18.99 -17.13
N ARG A 136 -3.41 -18.74 -18.43
CA ARG A 136 -2.26 -18.83 -19.36
C ARG A 136 -1.18 -17.81 -19.05
N MET A 137 -1.56 -16.60 -18.65
CA MET A 137 -0.60 -15.56 -18.24
C MET A 137 0.13 -15.96 -16.94
N ILE A 138 -0.56 -16.56 -15.98
CA ILE A 138 0.04 -17.10 -14.75
C ILE A 138 1.09 -18.16 -15.09
N GLU A 139 0.75 -19.12 -15.96
CA GLU A 139 1.68 -20.17 -16.42
C GLU A 139 2.90 -19.58 -17.13
N MET A 140 2.69 -18.58 -17.99
CA MET A 140 3.77 -17.86 -18.68
C MET A 140 4.71 -17.19 -17.69
N VAL A 141 4.18 -16.40 -16.74
CA VAL A 141 4.98 -15.70 -15.72
C VAL A 141 5.72 -16.69 -14.84
N ASN A 142 5.07 -17.77 -14.40
CA ASN A 142 5.73 -18.83 -13.62
C ASN A 142 6.85 -19.50 -14.41
N THR A 143 6.66 -19.72 -15.72
CA THR A 143 7.70 -20.27 -16.59
C THR A 143 8.89 -19.33 -16.73
N ILE A 144 8.65 -18.03 -16.97
CA ILE A 144 9.71 -17.01 -17.02
C ILE A 144 10.52 -16.99 -15.72
N ASN A 145 9.84 -16.95 -14.57
CA ASN A 145 10.50 -16.92 -13.27
C ASN A 145 11.30 -18.21 -13.01
N ARG A 146 10.76 -19.36 -13.34
CA ARG A 146 11.42 -20.65 -13.16
C ARG A 146 12.67 -20.78 -14.04
N THR A 147 12.55 -20.47 -15.34
CA THR A 147 13.62 -20.71 -16.32
C THR A 147 14.70 -19.64 -16.28
N ASN A 148 14.37 -18.38 -16.02
CA ASN A 148 15.32 -17.27 -16.13
C ASN A 148 15.77 -16.69 -14.78
N PHE A 149 15.04 -16.95 -13.70
CA PHE A 149 15.30 -16.37 -12.38
C PHE A 149 15.40 -17.41 -11.26
N SER A 150 15.65 -18.66 -11.60
CA SER A 150 15.82 -19.78 -10.64
C SER A 150 14.62 -19.91 -9.68
N GLY A 151 13.41 -19.69 -10.18
CA GLY A 151 12.16 -19.77 -9.42
C GLY A 151 11.86 -18.54 -8.53
N ARG A 152 12.74 -17.54 -8.49
CA ARG A 152 12.45 -16.29 -7.77
C ARG A 152 11.36 -15.51 -8.50
N LYS A 153 10.40 -14.94 -7.78
CA LYS A 153 9.29 -14.14 -8.32
C LYS A 153 9.75 -12.73 -8.70
N VAL A 154 10.59 -12.61 -9.74
CA VAL A 154 11.15 -11.33 -10.24
C VAL A 154 10.19 -10.66 -11.23
N VAL A 155 9.49 -11.44 -12.03
CA VAL A 155 8.47 -10.95 -12.96
C VAL A 155 7.10 -11.23 -12.39
N SER A 156 6.23 -10.23 -12.42
CA SER A 156 4.82 -10.30 -12.00
C SER A 156 3.91 -9.75 -13.10
N CYS A 157 2.61 -9.80 -12.90
CA CYS A 157 1.62 -9.17 -13.79
C CYS A 157 1.88 -7.66 -13.94
N TRP A 158 2.26 -7.00 -12.84
CA TRP A 158 2.59 -5.58 -12.83
C TRP A 158 3.79 -5.22 -13.72
N THR A 159 4.78 -6.09 -13.82
CA THR A 159 5.99 -5.86 -14.64
C THR A 159 5.64 -5.48 -16.09
N CYS A 160 4.62 -6.11 -16.65
CA CYS A 160 4.19 -5.90 -18.03
C CYS A 160 2.96 -4.97 -18.15
N HIS A 161 1.96 -5.14 -17.29
CA HIS A 161 0.65 -4.49 -17.46
C HIS A 161 0.59 -3.05 -16.93
N ARG A 162 1.13 -2.75 -15.73
CA ARG A 162 1.23 -1.39 -15.16
C ARG A 162 -0.09 -0.60 -15.19
N GLN A 163 -1.18 -1.20 -14.68
CA GLN A 163 -2.54 -0.67 -14.67
C GLN A 163 -3.24 -0.63 -16.06
N MET A 164 -2.83 -1.47 -16.98
CA MET A 164 -3.45 -1.55 -18.30
C MET A 164 -3.88 -2.97 -18.64
N ASP A 165 -5.04 -3.13 -19.29
CA ASP A 165 -5.51 -4.42 -19.80
C ASP A 165 -4.48 -5.09 -20.74
N ARG A 166 -3.80 -4.27 -21.56
CA ARG A 166 -2.70 -4.73 -22.43
C ARG A 166 -1.36 -4.27 -21.88
N PRO A 167 -0.31 -5.09 -21.98
CA PRO A 167 1.04 -4.68 -21.61
C PRO A 167 1.47 -3.39 -22.32
N ALA A 168 2.15 -2.51 -21.58
CA ALA A 168 2.79 -1.34 -22.15
C ALA A 168 4.01 -1.76 -22.96
N VAL A 169 3.97 -1.54 -24.27
CA VAL A 169 5.09 -1.87 -25.20
C VAL A 169 5.97 -0.67 -25.54
N THR A 170 5.49 0.54 -25.22
CA THR A 170 6.23 1.80 -25.43
C THR A 170 6.24 2.61 -24.13
N PRO A 171 7.36 3.30 -23.81
CA PRO A 171 7.40 4.15 -22.65
C PRO A 171 6.54 5.41 -22.87
N PRO A 172 5.64 5.77 -21.95
CA PRO A 172 4.97 7.06 -21.99
C PRO A 172 5.97 8.18 -21.63
N LEU A 173 6.07 9.21 -22.48
CA LEU A 173 7.06 10.27 -22.32
C LEU A 173 6.83 11.10 -21.04
N ASP A 174 5.58 11.25 -20.62
CA ASP A 174 5.24 11.92 -19.36
C ASP A 174 5.81 11.21 -18.14
N VAL A 175 5.98 9.88 -18.18
CA VAL A 175 6.63 9.12 -17.13
C VAL A 175 8.15 9.19 -17.25
N VAL A 176 8.68 9.20 -18.50
CA VAL A 176 10.14 9.25 -18.75
C VAL A 176 10.73 10.61 -18.33
N TYR A 177 10.00 11.68 -18.57
CA TYR A 177 10.44 13.07 -18.32
C TYR A 177 9.68 13.77 -17.19
N GLY A 178 8.76 13.06 -16.51
CA GLY A 178 8.04 13.56 -15.34
C GLY A 178 8.88 13.55 -14.08
N GLU A 179 8.28 14.03 -12.99
CA GLU A 179 8.91 13.96 -11.68
C GLU A 179 9.16 12.48 -11.28
N PRO A 180 10.35 12.16 -10.71
CA PRO A 180 10.66 10.81 -10.29
C PRO A 180 9.65 10.28 -9.29
N THR A 181 9.05 9.14 -9.59
CA THR A 181 8.18 8.44 -8.64
C THR A 181 9.05 7.71 -7.63
N TYR A 182 8.87 8.00 -6.34
CA TYR A 182 9.54 7.23 -5.29
C TYR A 182 8.93 5.83 -5.21
N TRP A 183 9.79 4.84 -5.34
CA TRP A 183 9.44 3.43 -5.16
C TRP A 183 9.97 2.97 -3.82
N ALA A 184 9.09 2.52 -2.93
CA ALA A 184 9.53 1.77 -1.77
C ALA A 184 10.00 0.39 -2.25
N PRO A 185 11.31 0.05 -2.12
CA PRO A 185 11.79 -1.24 -2.56
C PRO A 185 11.22 -2.34 -1.66
N ASP A 186 10.87 -3.47 -2.26
CA ASP A 186 10.48 -4.69 -1.57
C ASP A 186 11.67 -5.58 -1.21
N ASP A 187 12.87 -5.13 -1.50
CA ASP A 187 14.13 -5.77 -1.14
C ASP A 187 14.65 -5.28 0.21
N LEU A 188 15.49 -6.10 0.85
CA LEU A 188 16.18 -5.70 2.07
C LEU A 188 17.26 -4.65 1.79
N PHE A 189 17.18 -3.52 2.49
CA PHE A 189 18.23 -2.51 2.44
C PHE A 189 19.55 -3.05 2.98
N GLN A 190 20.64 -2.54 2.44
CA GLN A 190 21.90 -2.49 3.16
C GLN A 190 21.96 -1.20 3.97
N GLN A 191 22.63 -1.23 5.14
CA GLN A 191 22.84 -0.02 5.91
C GLN A 191 23.58 1.02 5.06
N ALA A 192 22.92 2.15 4.77
CA ALA A 192 23.53 3.18 3.95
C ALA A 192 24.62 3.94 4.72
N LYS A 193 25.74 4.20 4.06
CA LYS A 193 26.83 4.99 4.64
C LYS A 193 26.35 6.44 4.81
N GLY A 194 26.48 6.97 6.02
CA GLY A 194 26.03 8.33 6.37
C GLY A 194 24.56 8.44 6.78
N ALA A 195 23.78 7.36 6.71
CA ALA A 195 22.45 7.33 7.28
C ALA A 195 22.51 7.35 8.83
N PRO A 196 21.50 7.94 9.50
CA PRO A 196 21.44 7.94 10.96
C PRO A 196 21.37 6.52 11.54
N ALA A 197 21.92 6.31 12.72
CA ALA A 197 21.82 5.02 13.38
C ALA A 197 20.34 4.69 13.67
N PRO A 198 19.85 3.47 13.34
CA PRO A 198 18.44 3.12 13.52
C PRO A 198 17.91 3.39 14.93
N ASN A 199 18.70 3.07 15.96
CA ASN A 199 18.29 3.30 17.34
C ASN A 199 18.08 4.78 17.66
N GLN A 200 18.86 5.70 17.09
CA GLN A 200 18.67 7.14 17.30
C GLN A 200 17.32 7.61 16.76
N VAL A 201 16.93 7.14 15.57
CA VAL A 201 15.64 7.47 14.96
C VAL A 201 14.48 6.88 15.75
N LEU A 202 14.60 5.62 16.17
CA LEU A 202 13.57 4.94 16.97
C LEU A 202 13.43 5.58 18.36
N ASP A 203 14.53 5.96 19.01
CA ASP A 203 14.48 6.65 20.30
C ASP A 203 13.85 8.03 20.16
N LYS A 204 14.20 8.79 19.10
CA LYS A 204 13.55 10.07 18.80
C LYS A 204 12.04 9.88 18.61
N TYR A 205 11.61 8.85 17.89
CA TYR A 205 10.18 8.54 17.72
C TYR A 205 9.50 8.24 19.04
N ILE A 206 10.06 7.36 19.89
CA ILE A 206 9.48 7.03 21.20
C ILE A 206 9.37 8.28 22.08
N GLN A 207 10.36 9.16 22.06
CA GLN A 207 10.28 10.45 22.77
C GLN A 207 9.22 11.37 22.17
N ALA A 208 9.13 11.44 20.84
CA ALA A 208 8.18 12.30 20.13
C ALA A 208 6.71 11.92 20.41
N VAL A 209 6.41 10.62 20.60
CA VAL A 209 5.06 10.17 20.94
C VAL A 209 4.72 10.26 22.43
N GLY A 210 5.67 10.66 23.29
CA GLY A 210 5.39 10.89 24.70
C GLY A 210 6.39 10.25 25.67
N GLY A 211 7.31 9.43 25.18
CA GLY A 211 8.33 8.73 25.96
C GLY A 211 7.83 7.40 26.56
N ALA A 212 8.77 6.55 26.88
CA ALA A 212 8.50 5.17 27.32
C ALA A 212 7.60 5.10 28.56
N GLU A 213 7.76 6.02 29.52
CA GLU A 213 7.00 6.03 30.76
C GLU A 213 5.50 6.32 30.51
N ARG A 214 5.18 7.28 29.65
CA ARG A 214 3.77 7.62 29.33
C ARG A 214 3.14 6.52 28.46
N LEU A 215 3.90 5.96 27.52
CA LEU A 215 3.47 4.81 26.72
C LEU A 215 3.13 3.60 27.60
N ALA A 216 3.91 3.32 28.66
CA ALA A 216 3.65 2.24 29.59
C ALA A 216 2.36 2.43 30.41
N ARG A 217 1.94 3.68 30.62
CA ARG A 217 0.68 4.01 31.31
C ARG A 217 -0.56 3.96 30.42
N LEU A 218 -0.39 4.00 29.08
CA LEU A 218 -1.50 3.85 28.14
C LEU A 218 -1.70 2.34 27.86
N THR A 219 -2.66 1.75 28.57
CA THR A 219 -2.89 0.29 28.49
C THR A 219 -3.97 -0.10 27.49
N SER A 220 -4.84 0.86 27.10
CA SER A 220 -5.91 0.63 26.13
C SER A 220 -6.44 1.97 25.60
N PHE A 221 -7.12 1.92 24.49
CA PHE A 221 -8.02 3.00 24.07
C PHE A 221 -9.13 2.51 23.15
N VAL A 222 -10.23 3.27 23.11
CA VAL A 222 -11.29 3.12 22.12
C VAL A 222 -11.36 4.41 21.31
N GLY A 223 -11.15 4.30 19.99
CA GLY A 223 -11.31 5.38 19.04
C GLY A 223 -12.63 5.25 18.28
N LYS A 224 -13.32 6.38 18.03
CA LYS A 224 -14.49 6.46 17.17
C LYS A 224 -14.31 7.53 16.13
N GLY A 225 -14.91 7.34 14.95
CA GLY A 225 -14.76 8.29 13.86
C GLY A 225 -15.44 7.86 12.59
N THR A 226 -14.85 8.24 11.46
CA THR A 226 -15.38 7.96 10.13
C THR A 226 -14.30 7.32 9.25
N ALA A 227 -14.67 6.30 8.51
CA ALA A 227 -13.88 5.71 7.43
C ALA A 227 -14.42 6.21 6.10
N SER A 228 -13.56 6.77 5.26
CA SER A 228 -13.85 7.09 3.86
C SER A 228 -13.25 5.97 3.00
N LEU A 229 -14.12 5.18 2.35
CA LEU A 229 -13.75 3.95 1.68
C LEU A 229 -13.45 4.18 0.20
N PHE A 230 -12.61 3.33 -0.39
CA PHE A 230 -12.29 3.31 -1.81
C PHE A 230 -11.92 4.68 -2.41
N GLY A 231 -11.14 5.47 -1.66
CA GLY A 231 -10.70 6.79 -2.14
C GLY A 231 -11.71 7.92 -1.91
N GLY A 232 -12.76 7.72 -1.09
CA GLY A 232 -13.67 8.77 -0.63
C GLY A 232 -15.10 8.67 -1.12
N GLY A 233 -15.46 7.61 -1.88
CA GLY A 233 -16.81 7.43 -2.41
C GLY A 233 -17.87 7.14 -1.34
N PHE A 234 -17.51 6.47 -0.25
CA PHE A 234 -18.43 6.04 0.81
C PHE A 234 -17.87 6.42 2.18
N LYS A 235 -18.72 6.96 3.03
CA LYS A 235 -18.39 7.25 4.43
C LYS A 235 -19.15 6.31 5.36
N SER A 236 -18.43 5.70 6.28
CA SER A 236 -18.97 4.74 7.25
C SER A 236 -18.44 5.04 8.63
N PRO A 237 -19.23 4.85 9.71
CA PRO A 237 -18.72 4.91 11.07
C PRO A 237 -17.61 3.88 11.28
N VAL A 238 -16.61 4.24 12.10
CA VAL A 238 -15.52 3.33 12.46
C VAL A 238 -15.31 3.32 13.96
N GLU A 239 -15.03 2.16 14.49
CA GLU A 239 -14.58 1.95 15.87
C GLU A 239 -13.22 1.24 15.85
N VAL A 240 -12.30 1.71 16.70
CA VAL A 240 -10.97 1.13 16.87
C VAL A 240 -10.75 0.79 18.33
N TYR A 241 -10.54 -0.47 18.61
CA TYR A 241 -10.24 -1.00 19.95
C TYR A 241 -8.79 -1.40 19.99
N VAL A 242 -8.05 -0.87 20.97
CA VAL A 242 -6.64 -1.19 21.18
C VAL A 242 -6.41 -1.54 22.63
N LYS A 243 -5.64 -2.61 22.86
CA LYS A 243 -5.23 -3.03 24.20
C LYS A 243 -3.79 -3.52 24.18
N ALA A 244 -2.98 -2.99 25.08
CA ALA A 244 -1.61 -3.42 25.25
C ALA A 244 -1.55 -4.91 25.67
N PRO A 245 -0.50 -5.66 25.29
CA PRO A 245 0.67 -5.13 24.60
C PRO A 245 0.47 -4.93 23.09
N ASN A 246 -0.45 -5.63 22.41
CA ASN A 246 -0.54 -5.65 20.96
C ASN A 246 -1.87 -6.23 20.46
N GLN A 247 -2.99 -5.97 21.12
CA GLN A 247 -4.31 -6.36 20.61
C GLN A 247 -4.96 -5.17 19.90
N ARG A 248 -5.56 -5.41 18.73
CA ARG A 248 -6.27 -4.40 17.96
C ARG A 248 -7.46 -4.98 17.23
N THR A 249 -8.59 -4.26 17.26
CA THR A 249 -9.74 -4.52 16.41
C THR A 249 -10.20 -3.20 15.78
N THR A 250 -10.41 -3.21 14.47
CA THR A 250 -11.01 -2.10 13.73
C THR A 250 -12.31 -2.59 13.11
N ILE A 251 -13.42 -1.91 13.38
CA ILE A 251 -14.74 -2.22 12.84
C ILE A 251 -15.21 -1.04 12.01
N ILE A 252 -15.49 -1.26 10.74
CA ILE A 252 -16.09 -0.27 9.84
C ILE A 252 -17.52 -0.72 9.57
N HIS A 253 -18.50 0.10 9.96
CA HIS A 253 -19.92 -0.20 9.84
C HIS A 253 -20.42 0.17 8.44
N GLN A 254 -20.30 -0.76 7.50
CA GLN A 254 -20.74 -0.57 6.13
C GLN A 254 -22.24 -0.91 5.99
N GLU A 255 -22.88 -0.35 4.97
CA GLU A 255 -24.30 -0.58 4.68
C GLU A 255 -24.61 -2.07 4.43
N LEU A 256 -23.71 -2.78 3.77
CA LEU A 256 -23.85 -4.21 3.44
C LEU A 256 -23.39 -5.15 4.57
N GLY A 257 -22.98 -4.63 5.71
CA GLY A 257 -22.45 -5.39 6.84
C GLY A 257 -21.07 -4.93 7.27
N ASP A 258 -20.69 -5.25 8.49
CA ASP A 258 -19.46 -4.77 9.08
C ASP A 258 -18.22 -5.37 8.41
N LYS A 259 -17.18 -4.54 8.22
CA LYS A 259 -15.82 -4.98 7.92
C LYS A 259 -15.00 -4.93 9.21
N THR A 260 -14.56 -6.07 9.69
CA THR A 260 -13.82 -6.20 10.96
C THR A 260 -12.44 -6.79 10.71
N MET A 261 -11.39 -6.06 11.10
CA MET A 261 -10.02 -6.57 11.14
C MET A 261 -9.60 -6.69 12.60
N THR A 262 -9.20 -7.87 13.01
CA THR A 262 -8.83 -8.18 14.40
C THR A 262 -7.46 -8.85 14.46
N PHE A 263 -6.65 -8.45 15.44
CA PHE A 263 -5.45 -9.14 15.90
C PHE A 263 -5.55 -9.30 17.42
N ASP A 264 -5.53 -10.56 17.91
CA ASP A 264 -5.72 -10.86 19.33
C ASP A 264 -4.43 -10.86 20.16
N GLY A 265 -3.30 -10.51 19.51
CA GLY A 265 -1.95 -10.60 20.07
C GLY A 265 -1.18 -11.81 19.53
N ARG A 266 -1.83 -12.75 18.87
CA ARG A 266 -1.25 -13.99 18.35
C ARG A 266 -1.71 -14.28 16.91
N ALA A 267 -3.00 -14.29 16.68
CA ALA A 267 -3.66 -14.57 15.41
C ALA A 267 -4.40 -13.35 14.90
N GLY A 268 -4.65 -13.30 13.60
CA GLY A 268 -5.34 -12.19 12.95
C GLY A 268 -6.42 -12.67 11.99
N TRP A 269 -7.47 -11.89 11.84
CA TRP A 269 -8.63 -12.18 10.98
C TRP A 269 -9.15 -10.92 10.30
N LEU A 270 -9.66 -11.12 9.10
CA LEU A 270 -10.47 -10.14 8.38
C LEU A 270 -11.85 -10.75 8.12
N ALA A 271 -12.90 -10.16 8.70
CA ALA A 271 -14.29 -10.50 8.39
C ALA A 271 -14.91 -9.38 7.55
N SER A 272 -15.68 -9.74 6.52
CA SER A 272 -16.40 -8.79 5.66
C SER A 272 -17.55 -9.48 4.95
N ALA A 273 -18.70 -8.81 4.88
CA ALA A 273 -19.88 -9.31 4.18
C ALA A 273 -19.74 -9.27 2.65
N VAL A 274 -18.80 -8.47 2.14
CA VAL A 274 -18.60 -8.27 0.69
C VAL A 274 -17.44 -9.08 0.11
N THR A 275 -16.75 -9.87 0.94
CA THR A 275 -15.69 -10.76 0.46
C THR A 275 -16.25 -12.16 0.16
N PRO A 276 -15.69 -12.88 -0.84
CA PRO A 276 -16.13 -14.24 -1.16
C PRO A 276 -16.00 -15.23 0.02
N VAL A 277 -15.09 -14.97 0.96
CA VAL A 277 -14.95 -15.72 2.20
C VAL A 277 -15.31 -14.79 3.35
N PRO A 278 -16.35 -15.10 4.15
CA PRO A 278 -16.85 -14.19 5.18
C PRO A 278 -15.86 -13.86 6.29
N VAL A 279 -14.94 -14.79 6.59
CA VAL A 279 -13.84 -14.62 7.56
C VAL A 279 -12.57 -15.22 6.99
N LEU A 280 -11.55 -14.40 6.82
CA LEU A 280 -10.22 -14.81 6.39
C LEU A 280 -9.31 -14.91 7.61
N ASP A 281 -8.62 -16.03 7.77
CA ASP A 281 -7.47 -16.12 8.67
C ASP A 281 -6.27 -15.44 8.00
N LEU A 282 -5.57 -14.54 8.70
CA LEU A 282 -4.39 -13.85 8.19
C LEU A 282 -3.16 -14.74 8.39
N THR A 283 -2.32 -14.84 7.35
CA THR A 283 -1.11 -15.65 7.36
C THR A 283 0.11 -14.83 6.93
N GLY A 284 1.32 -15.37 7.14
CA GLY A 284 2.55 -14.80 6.61
C GLY A 284 2.66 -13.29 6.77
N GLY A 285 2.85 -12.57 5.67
CA GLY A 285 3.04 -11.11 5.67
C GLY A 285 1.80 -10.32 6.10
N GLU A 286 0.59 -10.81 5.87
CA GLU A 286 -0.63 -10.15 6.35
C GLU A 286 -0.77 -10.28 7.87
N LEU A 287 -0.41 -11.42 8.46
CA LEU A 287 -0.38 -11.58 9.91
C LEU A 287 0.71 -10.72 10.56
N ASP A 288 1.91 -10.67 9.98
CA ASP A 288 2.99 -9.78 10.45
C ASP A 288 2.56 -8.31 10.35
N GLY A 289 1.81 -7.96 9.30
CA GLY A 289 1.21 -6.64 9.15
C GLY A 289 0.20 -6.30 10.22
N ALA A 290 -0.73 -7.19 10.52
CA ALA A 290 -1.71 -7.00 11.58
C ALA A 290 -1.05 -6.83 12.96
N ARG A 291 0.01 -7.61 13.23
CA ARG A 291 0.85 -7.47 14.43
C ARG A 291 1.51 -6.10 14.51
N LEU A 292 2.11 -5.63 13.40
CA LEU A 292 2.76 -4.33 13.33
C LEU A 292 1.75 -3.19 13.52
N ASP A 293 0.59 -3.27 12.90
CA ASP A 293 -0.48 -2.26 13.01
C ASP A 293 -1.01 -2.17 14.46
N ALA A 294 -1.10 -3.31 15.16
CA ALA A 294 -1.46 -3.35 16.57
C ALA A 294 -0.37 -2.73 17.45
N GLU A 295 0.91 -3.04 17.20
CA GLU A 295 2.05 -2.49 17.93
C GLU A 295 2.17 -0.97 17.73
N LEU A 296 1.97 -0.48 16.52
CA LEU A 296 2.05 0.96 16.22
C LEU A 296 0.93 1.78 16.85
N SER A 297 -0.14 1.14 17.34
CA SER A 297 -1.21 1.82 18.08
C SER A 297 -0.74 2.27 19.47
N ILE A 298 0.13 1.50 20.14
CA ILE A 298 0.84 1.84 21.39
C ILE A 298 2.29 1.36 21.23
N PRO A 299 3.18 2.16 20.59
CA PRO A 299 4.44 1.68 20.02
C PRO A 299 5.58 1.45 21.04
N GLY A 300 5.25 1.01 22.24
CA GLY A 300 6.23 0.76 23.30
C GLY A 300 7.22 -0.38 23.01
N ARG A 301 6.85 -1.30 22.13
CA ARG A 301 7.63 -2.52 21.80
C ARG A 301 8.11 -2.57 20.35
N LEU A 302 8.07 -1.47 19.62
CA LEU A 302 8.42 -1.45 18.19
C LEU A 302 9.80 -2.06 17.91
N LYS A 303 10.77 -1.80 18.78
CA LYS A 303 12.14 -2.37 18.66
C LYS A 303 12.19 -3.90 18.79
N GLN A 304 11.19 -4.51 19.46
CA GLN A 304 11.11 -5.95 19.68
C GLN A 304 10.26 -6.66 18.61
N VAL A 305 9.25 -5.98 18.06
CA VAL A 305 8.36 -6.54 17.03
C VAL A 305 9.04 -6.65 15.69
N LEU A 306 9.88 -5.64 15.37
CA LEU A 306 10.80 -5.70 14.25
C LEU A 306 12.24 -5.69 14.77
N GLY A 307 13.06 -6.48 14.13
CA GLY A 307 14.50 -6.57 14.40
C GLY A 307 15.33 -6.27 13.17
N GLN A 308 16.64 -6.51 13.27
CA GLN A 308 17.59 -6.33 12.16
C GLN A 308 17.44 -4.97 11.45
N TRP A 309 17.31 -3.92 12.22
CA TRP A 309 17.08 -2.58 11.72
C TRP A 309 18.22 -2.07 10.84
N ARG A 310 17.85 -1.48 9.70
CA ARG A 310 18.76 -0.84 8.75
C ARG A 310 18.22 0.54 8.39
N ALA A 311 19.10 1.50 8.20
CA ALA A 311 18.73 2.83 7.73
C ALA A 311 19.16 3.01 6.27
N ASN A 312 18.31 3.64 5.48
CA ASN A 312 18.64 4.17 4.17
C ASN A 312 18.97 5.66 4.27
N LEU A 313 19.43 6.26 3.18
CA LEU A 313 19.59 7.71 3.10
C LEU A 313 18.22 8.40 3.33
N PRO A 314 18.22 9.59 3.93
CA PRO A 314 17.01 10.39 4.07
C PRO A 314 16.29 10.58 2.73
N SER A 315 14.98 10.66 2.77
CA SER A 315 14.11 10.86 1.62
C SER A 315 13.14 12.00 1.92
N SER A 316 12.23 12.29 0.99
CA SER A 316 11.18 13.30 1.18
C SER A 316 9.80 12.72 0.89
N ILE A 317 8.81 13.03 1.73
CA ILE A 317 7.40 12.71 1.52
C ILE A 317 6.59 14.00 1.61
N ALA A 318 5.90 14.35 0.54
CA ALA A 318 5.09 15.57 0.44
C ALA A 318 5.89 16.84 0.83
N GLY A 319 7.17 16.92 0.43
CA GLY A 319 8.06 18.06 0.69
C GLY A 319 8.63 18.11 2.11
N ARG A 320 8.47 17.07 2.93
CA ARG A 320 9.05 16.96 4.27
C ARG A 320 10.12 15.88 4.31
N ASP A 321 11.25 16.20 4.90
CA ASP A 321 12.36 15.26 5.03
C ASP A 321 12.02 14.15 6.02
N VAL A 322 12.35 12.92 5.65
CA VAL A 322 12.11 11.73 6.45
C VAL A 322 13.34 10.86 6.57
N ASN A 323 13.57 10.31 7.77
CA ASN A 323 14.48 9.21 7.99
C ASN A 323 13.80 7.91 7.59
N VAL A 324 14.52 7.05 6.86
CA VAL A 324 13.99 5.80 6.32
C VAL A 324 14.64 4.63 7.04
N LEU A 325 13.84 3.87 7.78
CA LEU A 325 14.29 2.65 8.45
C LEU A 325 13.55 1.43 7.88
N GLN A 326 14.26 0.32 7.82
CA GLN A 326 13.66 -0.98 7.51
C GLN A 326 13.95 -1.95 8.65
N GLY A 327 12.91 -2.58 9.15
CA GLY A 327 13.00 -3.63 10.16
C GLY A 327 12.45 -4.94 9.62
N THR A 328 12.90 -6.06 10.15
CA THR A 328 12.49 -7.40 9.73
C THR A 328 11.72 -8.07 10.87
N ALA A 329 10.53 -8.59 10.58
CA ALA A 329 9.74 -9.41 11.49
C ALA A 329 10.36 -10.81 11.68
N ALA A 330 9.97 -11.51 12.74
CA ALA A 330 10.49 -12.85 13.02
C ALA A 330 10.25 -13.85 11.88
N GLY A 331 9.16 -13.69 11.11
CA GLY A 331 8.84 -14.49 9.92
C GLY A 331 9.65 -14.15 8.65
N GLY A 332 10.62 -13.22 8.75
CA GLY A 332 11.46 -12.80 7.61
C GLY A 332 10.84 -11.71 6.73
N ASN A 333 9.57 -11.35 6.94
CA ASN A 333 8.96 -10.22 6.25
C ASN A 333 9.51 -8.90 6.79
N HIS A 334 9.68 -7.92 5.92
CA HIS A 334 10.20 -6.62 6.33
C HIS A 334 9.17 -5.51 6.12
N ALA A 335 9.33 -4.45 6.89
CA ALA A 335 8.57 -3.21 6.75
C ALA A 335 9.53 -2.02 6.71
N THR A 336 9.21 -1.05 5.86
CA THR A 336 9.92 0.23 5.74
C THR A 336 9.10 1.31 6.42
N LEU A 337 9.73 2.01 7.36
CA LEU A 337 9.12 3.03 8.20
C LEU A 337 9.79 4.38 7.90
N TYR A 338 8.97 5.41 7.77
CA TYR A 338 9.39 6.77 7.44
C TYR A 338 9.08 7.69 8.60
N PHE A 339 10.11 8.26 9.19
CA PHE A 339 10.00 9.15 10.33
C PHE A 339 10.35 10.58 9.93
N ASP A 340 9.45 11.50 10.16
CA ASP A 340 9.67 12.92 9.91
C ASP A 340 10.91 13.42 10.66
N VAL A 341 11.82 14.08 9.95
CA VAL A 341 13.11 14.49 10.53
C VAL A 341 12.92 15.54 11.62
N GLU A 342 11.98 16.46 11.46
CA GLU A 342 11.75 17.55 12.41
C GLU A 342 11.06 17.05 13.68
N SER A 343 9.86 16.50 13.52
CA SER A 343 9.02 16.09 14.65
C SER A 343 9.40 14.74 15.27
N GLY A 344 10.11 13.88 14.53
CA GLY A 344 10.40 12.50 14.92
C GLY A 344 9.21 11.55 14.80
N LEU A 345 8.04 12.02 14.36
CA LEU A 345 6.84 11.19 14.26
C LEU A 345 6.87 10.27 13.04
N LEU A 346 6.24 9.11 13.15
CA LEU A 346 6.05 8.18 12.05
C LEU A 346 5.03 8.76 11.05
N THR A 347 5.42 8.87 9.78
CA THR A 347 4.55 9.42 8.72
C THR A 347 4.05 8.35 7.75
N ARG A 348 4.84 7.30 7.53
CA ARG A 348 4.46 6.22 6.60
C ARG A 348 5.05 4.89 7.03
N VAL A 349 4.31 3.82 6.76
CA VAL A 349 4.79 2.44 6.77
C VAL A 349 4.47 1.81 5.42
N VAL A 350 5.44 1.09 4.86
CA VAL A 350 5.23 0.22 3.69
C VAL A 350 5.66 -1.18 4.09
N ARG A 351 4.77 -2.14 3.90
CA ARG A 351 5.01 -3.56 4.19
C ARG A 351 4.54 -4.43 3.05
N TYR A 352 4.95 -5.67 3.03
CA TYR A 352 4.68 -6.58 1.93
C TYR A 352 4.18 -7.92 2.44
N ALA A 353 3.15 -8.45 1.78
CA ALA A 353 2.73 -9.84 1.91
C ALA A 353 3.14 -10.62 0.66
N ASN A 354 3.19 -11.94 0.77
CA ASN A 354 3.42 -12.80 -0.38
C ASN A 354 2.10 -13.03 -1.13
N SER A 355 2.22 -13.21 -2.43
CA SER A 355 1.16 -13.77 -3.27
C SER A 355 1.75 -14.83 -4.20
N ALA A 356 0.90 -15.61 -4.85
CA ALA A 356 1.36 -16.60 -5.82
C ALA A 356 2.17 -15.96 -6.96
N MET A 357 1.89 -14.70 -7.30
CA MET A 357 2.43 -13.99 -8.47
C MET A 357 3.40 -12.86 -8.14
N GLY A 358 3.82 -12.71 -6.91
CA GLY A 358 4.73 -11.65 -6.47
C GLY A 358 4.39 -11.10 -5.10
N ARG A 359 4.96 -9.95 -4.75
CA ARG A 359 4.72 -9.29 -3.46
C ARG A 359 3.59 -8.28 -3.58
N VAL A 360 2.78 -8.23 -2.54
CA VAL A 360 1.62 -7.34 -2.43
C VAL A 360 1.95 -6.25 -1.42
N PRO A 361 2.06 -4.98 -1.84
CA PRO A 361 2.34 -3.89 -0.93
C PRO A 361 1.09 -3.47 -0.15
N THR A 362 1.31 -3.07 1.09
CA THR A 362 0.38 -2.28 1.90
C THR A 362 1.11 -1.03 2.36
N GLN A 363 0.50 0.15 2.16
CA GLN A 363 1.02 1.42 2.63
C GLN A 363 0.05 2.05 3.61
N ILE A 364 0.57 2.53 4.73
CA ILE A 364 -0.20 3.29 5.72
C ILE A 364 0.47 4.64 5.90
N ASP A 365 -0.26 5.73 5.66
CA ASP A 365 0.20 7.09 5.93
C ASP A 365 -0.49 7.62 7.17
N PHE A 366 0.27 8.12 8.14
CA PHE A 366 -0.21 8.64 9.42
C PHE A 366 -0.17 10.16 9.44
N GLY A 367 -1.15 10.78 10.10
CA GLY A 367 -1.24 12.23 10.29
C GLY A 367 -2.17 12.62 11.43
N ASP A 368 -2.33 13.92 11.63
CA ASP A 368 -3.18 14.48 12.66
C ASP A 368 -2.90 13.85 14.04
N TYR A 369 -1.64 13.92 14.48
CA TYR A 369 -1.23 13.43 15.79
C TYR A 369 -1.76 14.36 16.89
N ARG A 370 -2.56 13.79 17.80
CA ARG A 370 -3.12 14.51 18.96
C ARG A 370 -2.72 13.85 20.27
N GLU A 371 -2.68 14.61 21.34
CA GLU A 371 -2.32 14.09 22.66
C GLU A 371 -3.52 13.40 23.31
N VAL A 372 -3.30 12.16 23.78
CA VAL A 372 -4.25 11.33 24.50
C VAL A 372 -3.52 10.74 25.71
N ALA A 373 -3.89 11.14 26.92
CA ALA A 373 -3.24 10.73 28.17
C ALA A 373 -1.71 10.93 28.16
N GLY A 374 -1.23 12.01 27.53
CA GLY A 374 0.19 12.34 27.42
C GLY A 374 0.94 11.59 26.31
N VAL A 375 0.24 10.80 25.49
CA VAL A 375 0.78 10.09 24.35
C VAL A 375 0.21 10.67 23.07
N LYS A 376 1.06 10.93 22.06
CA LYS A 376 0.60 11.36 20.73
C LYS A 376 0.12 10.15 19.94
N VAL A 377 -1.18 10.14 19.63
CA VAL A 377 -1.85 9.12 18.83
C VAL A 377 -2.27 9.72 17.48
N PRO A 378 -2.08 9.02 16.34
CA PRO A 378 -2.58 9.51 15.07
C PRO A 378 -4.11 9.44 15.05
N PHE A 379 -4.77 10.56 14.72
CA PHE A 379 -6.22 10.64 14.54
C PHE A 379 -6.63 10.45 13.09
N ARG A 380 -5.68 10.47 12.17
CA ARG A 380 -5.92 10.23 10.76
C ARG A 380 -4.87 9.28 10.21
N TRP A 381 -5.32 8.26 9.48
CA TRP A 381 -4.42 7.46 8.64
C TRP A 381 -5.12 7.03 7.35
N SER A 382 -4.35 6.89 6.27
CA SER A 382 -4.80 6.22 5.06
C SER A 382 -4.20 4.83 4.99
N PHE A 383 -5.02 3.85 4.68
CA PHE A 383 -4.64 2.47 4.49
C PHE A 383 -4.83 2.12 3.01
N ALA A 384 -3.73 1.93 2.27
CA ALA A 384 -3.75 1.62 0.86
C ALA A 384 -3.18 0.21 0.60
N TRP A 385 -3.90 -0.55 -0.20
CA TRP A 385 -3.49 -1.87 -0.68
C TRP A 385 -3.73 -1.96 -2.20
N VAL A 386 -3.37 -3.08 -2.81
CA VAL A 386 -3.37 -3.21 -4.28
C VAL A 386 -4.72 -2.97 -4.96
N SER A 387 -5.84 -3.15 -4.28
CA SER A 387 -7.17 -2.98 -4.87
C SER A 387 -8.00 -1.85 -4.25
N GLY A 388 -7.44 -1.05 -3.35
CA GLY A 388 -8.19 0.04 -2.74
C GLY A 388 -7.39 0.91 -1.78
N ARG A 389 -8.07 1.94 -1.29
CA ARG A 389 -7.57 2.84 -0.24
C ARG A 389 -8.73 3.27 0.65
N ASP A 390 -8.55 3.13 1.95
CA ASP A 390 -9.46 3.67 2.96
C ASP A 390 -8.75 4.80 3.72
N VAL A 391 -9.49 5.83 4.12
CA VAL A 391 -9.00 6.88 5.02
C VAL A 391 -9.84 6.83 6.28
N ILE A 392 -9.18 6.71 7.42
CA ILE A 392 -9.81 6.69 8.74
C ILE A 392 -9.48 7.98 9.46
N GLU A 393 -10.50 8.65 9.99
CA GLU A 393 -10.41 9.89 10.75
C GLU A 393 -11.16 9.72 12.07
N LEU A 394 -10.41 9.70 13.19
CA LEU A 394 -11.01 9.64 14.51
C LEU A 394 -11.49 11.01 14.94
N SER A 395 -12.68 11.09 15.50
CA SER A 395 -13.22 12.27 16.17
C SER A 395 -12.94 12.24 17.66
N GLU A 396 -12.89 11.04 18.26
CA GLU A 396 -12.76 10.81 19.69
C GLU A 396 -11.83 9.62 19.97
N VAL A 397 -11.01 9.72 21.01
CA VAL A 397 -10.21 8.63 21.57
C VAL A 397 -10.34 8.65 23.09
N GLN A 398 -10.86 7.57 23.67
CA GLN A 398 -11.00 7.37 25.11
C GLN A 398 -9.88 6.47 25.63
N PRO A 399 -8.91 6.97 26.41
CA PRO A 399 -7.79 6.19 26.93
C PRO A 399 -8.18 5.35 28.16
N ASN A 400 -7.45 4.26 28.36
CA ASN A 400 -7.47 3.42 29.56
C ASN A 400 -8.86 2.90 29.94
N VAL A 401 -9.71 2.64 28.93
CA VAL A 401 -11.02 2.03 29.14
C VAL A 401 -10.93 0.50 29.24
N ALA A 402 -11.80 -0.09 30.03
CA ALA A 402 -11.92 -1.55 30.09
C ALA A 402 -12.53 -2.07 28.78
N ILE A 403 -11.80 -2.93 28.07
CA ILE A 403 -12.25 -3.57 26.85
C ILE A 403 -12.41 -5.06 27.07
N ALA A 404 -13.62 -5.58 26.79
CA ALA A 404 -13.90 -7.00 26.94
C ALA A 404 -13.00 -7.81 25.98
N ALA A 405 -12.49 -8.95 26.44
CA ALA A 405 -11.61 -9.83 25.66
C ALA A 405 -12.29 -10.33 24.36
N THR A 406 -13.62 -10.45 24.38
CA THR A 406 -14.42 -10.83 23.20
C THR A 406 -14.29 -9.87 22.01
N ARG A 407 -13.89 -8.61 22.27
CA ARG A 407 -13.63 -7.64 21.19
C ARG A 407 -12.41 -7.98 20.33
N PHE A 408 -11.52 -8.82 20.86
CA PHE A 408 -10.32 -9.27 20.17
C PHE A 408 -10.40 -10.74 19.74
N ALA A 409 -11.53 -11.40 19.94
CA ALA A 409 -11.74 -12.77 19.50
C ALA A 409 -11.93 -12.83 17.97
N LYS A 410 -11.77 -14.03 17.39
CA LYS A 410 -12.10 -14.27 15.99
C LYS A 410 -13.52 -13.77 15.70
N PRO A 411 -13.70 -12.85 14.74
CA PRO A 411 -15.02 -12.31 14.46
C PRO A 411 -15.94 -13.40 13.90
N ALA A 412 -17.23 -13.30 14.21
CA ALA A 412 -18.25 -14.11 13.56
C ALA A 412 -18.28 -13.77 12.04
N PRO A 413 -18.72 -14.72 11.19
CA PRO A 413 -18.95 -14.42 9.78
C PRO A 413 -19.84 -13.20 9.64
N ALA A 414 -19.39 -12.23 8.84
CA ALA A 414 -20.19 -11.05 8.55
C ALA A 414 -21.43 -11.47 7.70
N ILE A 415 -22.61 -11.12 8.19
CA ILE A 415 -23.86 -11.43 7.50
C ILE A 415 -24.23 -10.22 6.66
N PRO A 416 -24.49 -10.38 5.34
CA PRO A 416 -25.05 -9.30 4.52
C PRO A 416 -26.37 -8.81 5.13
N ARG A 417 -26.54 -7.50 5.25
CA ARG A 417 -27.79 -6.88 5.69
C ARG A 417 -28.76 -6.70 4.55
#